data_aae317b8e9bb0e40f4fbccaf2e8160ea
#
_entry.id   aae317b8e9bb0e40f4fbccaf2e8160ea
#
_cell.length_a   1.000
_cell.length_b   1.000
_cell.length_c   1.000
_cell.angle_alpha   90.00
_cell.angle_beta   90.00
_cell.angle_gamma   90.00
#
_symmetry.space_group_name_H-M   'P 1'
#
loop_
_entity.id
_entity.type
_entity.pdbx_description
1 polymer ?
#
loop_
_entity_poly.entity_id
_entity_poly.type
_entity_poly.pdbx_seq_one_letter_code
_entity_poly.pdbx_strand_id
1 'polypeptide(L)'
;MAYDRIRLFEEMEKQFEGKNEQYFRDLLTHQDNVVRTRAVCILADIAGENAIKPIGKVLKDDDNALVRHEAAFSLGQLGYTSGIAALADAVRSDPSLFVRHEAAVALGVIGSEDARKTLDAALKDESVEVRESAVVALANLDYIKSTSSSSRFTKLTGG
;
A
#
# COMPACT_ATOMS: atom_id res chain seq x y z
N MET A 1 -6.68 12.95 25.41
CA MET A 1 -6.47 12.65 23.95
C MET A 1 -5.01 12.77 23.50
N ALA A 2 -4.34 13.94 23.50
CA ALA A 2 -2.94 14.03 23.04
C ALA A 2 -1.95 13.28 23.94
N TYR A 3 -2.10 13.37 25.26
CA TYR A 3 -1.24 12.70 26.24
C TYR A 3 -1.35 11.17 26.17
N ASP A 4 -2.53 10.64 25.94
CA ASP A 4 -2.76 9.19 25.81
C ASP A 4 -2.11 8.67 24.55
N ARG A 5 -2.12 9.45 23.44
CA ARG A 5 -1.48 9.08 22.18
C ARG A 5 0.05 9.02 22.33
N ILE A 6 0.67 9.94 23.06
CA ILE A 6 2.12 9.91 23.31
C ILE A 6 2.52 8.64 24.04
N ARG A 7 1.82 8.28 25.11
CA ARG A 7 2.08 7.03 25.85
C ARG A 7 1.91 5.78 24.97
N LEU A 8 0.88 5.79 24.13
CA LEU A 8 0.67 4.69 23.18
C LEU A 8 1.82 4.59 22.17
N PHE A 9 2.34 5.72 21.70
CA PHE A 9 3.49 5.74 20.78
C PHE A 9 4.77 5.25 21.45
N GLU A 10 5.01 5.58 22.71
CA GLU A 10 6.12 5.05 23.51
C GLU A 10 6.01 3.52 23.66
N GLU A 11 4.80 3.00 23.85
CA GLU A 11 4.57 1.56 23.90
C GLU A 11 4.76 0.91 22.53
N MET A 12 4.25 1.54 21.45
CA MET A 12 4.48 1.05 20.07
C MET A 12 5.98 0.95 19.75
N GLU A 13 6.80 1.90 20.20
CA GLU A 13 8.25 1.87 19.99
C GLU A 13 8.89 0.64 20.65
N LYS A 14 8.53 0.32 21.90
CA LYS A 14 9.01 -0.90 22.59
C LYS A 14 8.58 -2.17 21.88
N GLN A 15 7.33 -2.21 21.42
CA GLN A 15 6.78 -3.37 20.71
C GLN A 15 7.42 -3.54 19.32
N PHE A 16 7.81 -2.43 18.68
CA PHE A 16 8.58 -2.43 17.43
C PHE A 16 9.98 -3.01 17.63
N GLU A 17 10.70 -2.58 18.68
CA GLU A 17 12.01 -3.16 19.03
C GLU A 17 11.93 -4.68 19.25
N GLY A 18 10.85 -5.13 19.88
CA GLY A 18 10.56 -6.55 20.09
C GLY A 18 9.99 -7.28 18.86
N LYS A 19 9.77 -6.59 17.74
CA LYS A 19 9.13 -7.13 16.53
C LYS A 19 7.81 -7.86 16.80
N ASN A 20 6.99 -7.29 17.69
CA ASN A 20 5.72 -7.89 18.09
C ASN A 20 4.62 -7.69 17.03
N GLU A 21 4.59 -8.56 16.02
CA GLU A 21 3.60 -8.50 14.93
C GLU A 21 2.16 -8.51 15.45
N GLN A 22 1.85 -9.31 16.46
CA GLN A 22 0.48 -9.44 16.95
C GLN A 22 -0.02 -8.13 17.56
N TYR A 23 0.81 -7.43 18.30
CA TYR A 23 0.48 -6.12 18.85
C TYR A 23 0.07 -5.12 17.74
N PHE A 24 0.83 -5.04 16.63
CA PHE A 24 0.50 -4.15 15.52
C PHE A 24 -0.70 -4.63 14.71
N ARG A 25 -0.95 -5.94 14.61
CA ARG A 25 -2.19 -6.47 14.03
C ARG A 25 -3.43 -6.02 14.81
N ASP A 26 -3.38 -6.05 16.14
CA ASP A 26 -4.49 -5.63 16.99
C ASP A 26 -4.75 -4.11 16.84
N LEU A 27 -3.71 -3.30 16.65
CA LEU A 27 -3.84 -1.86 16.42
C LEU A 27 -4.42 -1.48 15.04
N LEU A 28 -4.51 -2.37 14.08
CA LEU A 28 -5.15 -2.09 12.78
C LEU A 28 -6.64 -1.78 12.90
N THR A 29 -7.26 -2.10 14.03
CA THR A 29 -8.68 -1.80 14.32
C THR A 29 -8.87 -0.76 15.42
N HIS A 30 -7.80 -0.04 15.80
CA HIS A 30 -7.85 0.99 16.82
C HIS A 30 -8.78 2.15 16.41
N GLN A 31 -9.49 2.76 17.37
CA GLN A 31 -10.43 3.86 17.11
C GLN A 31 -9.77 5.12 16.50
N ASP A 32 -8.49 5.38 16.82
CA ASP A 32 -7.73 6.52 16.31
C ASP A 32 -7.06 6.14 14.96
N ASN A 33 -7.44 6.85 13.89
CA ASN A 33 -6.89 6.62 12.55
C ASN A 33 -5.37 6.85 12.47
N VAL A 34 -4.81 7.76 13.27
CA VAL A 34 -3.36 7.99 13.33
C VAL A 34 -2.63 6.76 13.86
N VAL A 35 -3.24 6.07 14.83
CA VAL A 35 -2.71 4.81 15.37
C VAL A 35 -2.80 3.70 14.32
N ARG A 36 -3.95 3.58 13.62
CA ARG A 36 -4.10 2.58 12.52
C ARG A 36 -3.08 2.81 11.41
N THR A 37 -2.89 4.07 10.98
CA THR A 37 -1.90 4.44 9.95
C THR A 37 -0.49 4.00 10.36
N ARG A 38 -0.06 4.32 11.58
CA ARG A 38 1.24 3.89 12.10
C ARG A 38 1.36 2.36 12.20
N ALA A 39 0.30 1.70 12.65
CA ALA A 39 0.30 0.24 12.77
C ALA A 39 0.47 -0.44 11.41
N VAL A 40 -0.13 0.09 10.34
CA VAL A 40 0.06 -0.38 8.96
C VAL A 40 1.53 -0.30 8.54
N CYS A 41 2.16 0.89 8.69
CA CYS A 41 3.57 1.09 8.33
C CYS A 41 4.49 0.13 9.08
N ILE A 42 4.32 0.06 10.41
CA ILE A 42 5.20 -0.75 11.26
C ILE A 42 5.00 -2.24 10.97
N LEU A 43 3.75 -2.69 10.81
CA LEU A 43 3.47 -4.09 10.48
C LEU A 43 4.09 -4.49 9.15
N ALA A 44 4.05 -3.60 8.14
CA ALA A 44 4.72 -3.84 6.87
C ALA A 44 6.23 -4.05 7.06
N ASP A 45 6.88 -3.20 7.88
CA ASP A 45 8.32 -3.27 8.11
C ASP A 45 8.75 -4.55 8.84
N ILE A 46 8.02 -4.98 9.88
CA ILE A 46 8.45 -6.08 10.75
C ILE A 46 7.95 -7.46 10.30
N ALA A 47 6.82 -7.55 9.58
CA ALA A 47 6.16 -8.81 9.24
C ALA A 47 6.38 -9.26 7.79
N GLY A 48 6.90 -8.40 6.91
CA GLY A 48 7.16 -8.74 5.52
C GLY A 48 5.92 -9.31 4.82
N GLU A 49 6.03 -10.47 4.18
CA GLU A 49 4.92 -11.11 3.44
C GLU A 49 3.71 -11.42 4.33
N ASN A 50 3.92 -11.70 5.62
CA ASN A 50 2.83 -11.94 6.57
C ASN A 50 1.94 -10.71 6.79
N ALA A 51 2.39 -9.51 6.43
CA ALA A 51 1.62 -8.27 6.51
C ALA A 51 0.61 -8.12 5.36
N ILE A 52 0.81 -8.78 4.22
CA ILE A 52 0.01 -8.57 3.00
C ILE A 52 -1.49 -8.75 3.27
N LYS A 53 -1.86 -9.86 3.86
CA LYS A 53 -3.27 -10.19 4.09
C LYS A 53 -3.97 -9.21 5.06
N PRO A 54 -3.42 -8.91 6.26
CA PRO A 54 -4.02 -7.95 7.16
C PRO A 54 -4.03 -6.52 6.60
N ILE A 55 -2.97 -6.07 5.92
CA ILE A 55 -2.93 -4.74 5.29
C ILE A 55 -3.90 -4.66 4.09
N GLY A 56 -4.01 -5.72 3.29
CA GLY A 56 -5.01 -5.80 2.21
C GLY A 56 -6.45 -5.69 2.74
N LYS A 57 -6.72 -6.23 3.94
CA LYS A 57 -8.01 -6.04 4.61
C LYS A 57 -8.22 -4.59 5.03
N VAL A 58 -7.20 -3.91 5.56
CA VAL A 58 -7.27 -2.47 5.90
C VAL A 58 -7.54 -1.64 4.64
N LEU A 59 -6.82 -1.90 3.54
CA LEU A 59 -7.04 -1.21 2.26
C LEU A 59 -8.49 -1.32 1.79
N LYS A 60 -9.11 -2.45 1.98
CA LYS A 60 -10.49 -2.69 1.55
C LYS A 60 -11.54 -2.08 2.48
N ASP A 61 -11.37 -2.22 3.80
CA ASP A 61 -12.46 -2.10 4.76
C ASP A 61 -12.33 -0.88 5.70
N ASP A 62 -11.17 -0.21 5.78
CA ASP A 62 -11.01 0.95 6.66
C ASP A 62 -11.90 2.13 6.20
N ASP A 63 -12.57 2.78 7.14
CA ASP A 63 -13.44 3.92 6.89
C ASP A 63 -12.69 5.19 6.49
N ASN A 64 -11.41 5.32 6.89
CA ASN A 64 -10.59 6.48 6.66
C ASN A 64 -9.73 6.34 5.40
N ALA A 65 -9.91 7.25 4.44
CA ALA A 65 -9.17 7.21 3.17
C ALA A 65 -7.64 7.34 3.35
N LEU A 66 -7.16 8.05 4.38
CA LEU A 66 -5.72 8.17 4.64
C LEU A 66 -5.13 6.83 5.11
N VAL A 67 -5.86 6.08 5.93
CA VAL A 67 -5.43 4.75 6.38
C VAL A 67 -5.41 3.77 5.20
N ARG A 68 -6.42 3.83 4.31
CA ARG A 68 -6.42 3.01 3.08
C ARG A 68 -5.29 3.39 2.11
N HIS A 69 -5.01 4.70 1.96
CA HIS A 69 -3.87 5.18 1.18
C HIS A 69 -2.55 4.61 1.70
N GLU A 70 -2.32 4.68 3.02
CA GLU A 70 -1.12 4.13 3.66
C GLU A 70 -1.03 2.60 3.48
N ALA A 71 -2.17 1.91 3.53
CA ALA A 71 -2.21 0.48 3.25
C ALA A 71 -1.80 0.15 1.80
N ALA A 72 -2.26 0.94 0.83
CA ALA A 72 -1.86 0.78 -0.58
C ALA A 72 -0.36 1.04 -0.76
N PHE A 73 0.17 2.13 -0.19
CA PHE A 73 1.58 2.45 -0.18
C PHE A 73 2.42 1.32 0.41
N SER A 74 2.05 0.84 1.60
CA SER A 74 2.76 -0.24 2.29
C SER A 74 2.79 -1.54 1.49
N LEU A 75 1.69 -1.93 0.83
CA LEU A 75 1.64 -3.09 -0.06
C LEU A 75 2.58 -2.94 -1.25
N GLY A 76 2.67 -1.74 -1.83
CA GLY A 76 3.62 -1.43 -2.90
C GLY A 76 5.07 -1.56 -2.45
N GLN A 77 5.41 -0.99 -1.29
CA GLN A 77 6.76 -1.05 -0.72
C GLN A 77 7.19 -2.49 -0.37
N LEU A 78 6.29 -3.32 0.10
CA LEU A 78 6.54 -4.75 0.33
C LEU A 78 6.89 -5.50 -0.95
N GLY A 79 6.30 -5.12 -2.08
CA GLY A 79 6.69 -5.61 -3.40
C GLY A 79 6.27 -7.06 -3.71
N TYR A 80 5.41 -7.67 -2.89
CA TYR A 80 4.95 -9.05 -3.11
C TYR A 80 3.76 -9.10 -4.08
N THR A 81 3.82 -10.00 -5.03
CA THR A 81 2.73 -10.20 -6.02
C THR A 81 1.41 -10.64 -5.38
N SER A 82 1.46 -11.24 -4.19
CA SER A 82 0.27 -11.58 -3.39
C SER A 82 -0.58 -10.36 -2.96
N GLY A 83 -0.02 -9.14 -3.02
CA GLY A 83 -0.73 -7.87 -2.77
C GLY A 83 -1.51 -7.34 -3.97
N ILE A 84 -1.23 -7.82 -5.19
CA ILE A 84 -1.81 -7.28 -6.44
C ILE A 84 -3.33 -7.29 -6.45
N ALA A 85 -3.95 -8.36 -5.97
CA ALA A 85 -5.42 -8.47 -5.98
C ALA A 85 -6.09 -7.35 -5.16
N ALA A 86 -5.60 -7.07 -3.96
CA ALA A 86 -6.14 -6.02 -3.10
C ALA A 86 -5.92 -4.62 -3.71
N LEU A 87 -4.73 -4.37 -4.26
CA LEU A 87 -4.42 -3.12 -4.96
C LEU A 87 -5.27 -2.93 -6.22
N ALA A 88 -5.45 -3.97 -7.00
CA ALA A 88 -6.27 -3.94 -8.20
C ALA A 88 -7.76 -3.64 -7.89
N ASP A 89 -8.27 -4.17 -6.78
CA ASP A 89 -9.62 -3.86 -6.30
C ASP A 89 -9.71 -2.38 -5.88
N ALA A 90 -8.71 -1.86 -5.18
CA ALA A 90 -8.65 -0.46 -4.78
C ALA A 90 -8.60 0.49 -5.99
N VAL A 91 -7.77 0.21 -7.02
CA VAL A 91 -7.74 1.01 -8.27
C VAL A 91 -9.11 1.07 -8.92
N ARG A 92 -9.84 -0.05 -8.95
CA ARG A 92 -11.13 -0.11 -9.66
C ARG A 92 -12.28 0.53 -8.91
N SER A 93 -12.26 0.56 -7.59
CA SER A 93 -13.49 0.79 -6.82
C SER A 93 -13.34 1.66 -5.56
N ASP A 94 -12.13 2.08 -5.17
CA ASP A 94 -12.03 2.96 -4.00
C ASP A 94 -12.67 4.31 -4.29
N PRO A 95 -13.53 4.84 -3.39
CA PRO A 95 -14.20 6.12 -3.59
C PRO A 95 -13.23 7.31 -3.59
N SER A 96 -12.05 7.18 -2.97
CA SER A 96 -11.04 8.21 -2.90
C SER A 96 -10.08 8.13 -4.09
N LEU A 97 -9.97 9.22 -4.86
CA LEU A 97 -8.99 9.32 -5.92
C LEU A 97 -7.56 9.13 -5.40
N PHE A 98 -7.26 9.58 -4.17
CA PHE A 98 -5.93 9.43 -3.57
C PHE A 98 -5.58 7.97 -3.29
N VAL A 99 -6.56 7.16 -2.91
CA VAL A 99 -6.35 5.72 -2.72
C VAL A 99 -6.20 5.01 -4.07
N ARG A 100 -7.03 5.36 -5.08
CA ARG A 100 -6.89 4.79 -6.44
C ARG A 100 -5.54 5.16 -7.06
N HIS A 101 -5.10 6.43 -6.90
CA HIS A 101 -3.79 6.90 -7.31
C HIS A 101 -2.68 6.07 -6.68
N GLU A 102 -2.64 5.98 -5.35
CA GLU A 102 -1.60 5.25 -4.62
C GLU A 102 -1.59 3.75 -4.95
N ALA A 103 -2.78 3.14 -5.12
CA ALA A 103 -2.87 1.75 -5.52
C ALA A 103 -2.32 1.50 -6.95
N ALA A 104 -2.52 2.44 -7.89
CA ALA A 104 -1.93 2.36 -9.23
C ALA A 104 -0.40 2.50 -9.18
N VAL A 105 0.11 3.45 -8.38
CA VAL A 105 1.55 3.60 -8.09
C VAL A 105 2.13 2.31 -7.51
N ALA A 106 1.48 1.75 -6.49
CA ALA A 106 1.90 0.52 -5.83
C ALA A 106 1.98 -0.67 -6.80
N LEU A 107 1.02 -0.80 -7.71
CA LEU A 107 1.07 -1.83 -8.78
C LEU A 107 2.28 -1.64 -9.70
N GLY A 108 2.61 -0.39 -10.03
CA GLY A 108 3.82 -0.06 -10.78
C GLY A 108 5.11 -0.43 -10.04
N VAL A 109 5.16 -0.17 -8.72
CA VAL A 109 6.31 -0.51 -7.84
C VAL A 109 6.51 -2.03 -7.75
N ILE A 110 5.42 -2.81 -7.64
CA ILE A 110 5.49 -4.28 -7.66
C ILE A 110 6.01 -4.78 -9.01
N GLY A 111 5.63 -4.11 -10.10
CA GLY A 111 6.21 -4.34 -11.41
C GLY A 111 5.84 -5.69 -12.06
N SER A 112 4.71 -6.29 -11.69
CA SER A 112 4.25 -7.55 -12.25
C SER A 112 3.30 -7.33 -13.44
N GLU A 113 3.46 -8.13 -14.51
CA GLU A 113 2.53 -8.15 -15.65
C GLU A 113 1.08 -8.48 -15.24
N ASP A 114 0.86 -9.13 -14.11
CA ASP A 114 -0.48 -9.42 -13.59
C ASP A 114 -1.29 -8.15 -13.29
N ALA A 115 -0.62 -7.01 -13.07
CA ALA A 115 -1.25 -5.71 -12.85
C ALA A 115 -1.70 -5.01 -14.15
N ARG A 116 -1.16 -5.40 -15.32
CA ARG A 116 -1.34 -4.68 -16.60
C ARG A 116 -2.79 -4.40 -16.93
N LYS A 117 -3.64 -5.40 -16.87
CA LYS A 117 -5.07 -5.25 -17.21
C LYS A 117 -5.77 -4.18 -16.33
N THR A 118 -5.40 -4.12 -15.06
CA THR A 118 -5.96 -3.13 -14.14
C THR A 118 -5.45 -1.73 -14.46
N LEU A 119 -4.16 -1.59 -14.74
CA LEU A 119 -3.53 -0.32 -15.11
C LEU A 119 -4.04 0.19 -16.47
N ASP A 120 -4.24 -0.67 -17.47
CA ASP A 120 -4.85 -0.31 -18.74
C ASP A 120 -6.28 0.25 -18.56
N ALA A 121 -7.05 -0.33 -17.64
CA ALA A 121 -8.37 0.19 -17.29
C ALA A 121 -8.28 1.54 -16.57
N ALA A 122 -7.30 1.74 -15.70
CA ALA A 122 -7.06 2.98 -14.97
C ALA A 122 -6.69 4.18 -15.86
N LEU A 123 -6.22 3.95 -17.09
CA LEU A 123 -6.04 5.01 -18.10
C LEU A 123 -7.33 5.75 -18.45
N LYS A 124 -8.49 5.22 -18.06
CA LYS A 124 -9.82 5.80 -18.28
C LYS A 124 -10.48 6.27 -16.96
N ASP A 125 -9.72 6.32 -15.86
CA ASP A 125 -10.25 6.85 -14.60
C ASP A 125 -10.73 8.30 -14.76
N GLU A 126 -11.72 8.68 -14.00
CA GLU A 126 -12.23 10.06 -13.98
C GLU A 126 -11.18 11.09 -13.53
N SER A 127 -10.27 10.70 -12.59
CA SER A 127 -9.19 11.53 -12.08
C SER A 127 -7.98 11.52 -13.02
N VAL A 128 -7.44 12.71 -13.30
CA VAL A 128 -6.21 12.85 -14.07
C VAL A 128 -5.03 12.24 -13.34
N GLU A 129 -4.97 12.37 -12.02
CA GLU A 129 -3.90 11.84 -11.17
C GLU A 129 -3.81 10.32 -11.26
N VAL A 130 -4.95 9.64 -11.26
CA VAL A 130 -5.01 8.18 -11.41
C VAL A 130 -4.58 7.75 -12.82
N ARG A 131 -5.03 8.48 -13.86
CA ARG A 131 -4.60 8.19 -15.24
C ARG A 131 -3.10 8.35 -15.43
N GLU A 132 -2.52 9.43 -14.89
CA GLU A 132 -1.07 9.68 -14.97
C GLU A 132 -0.26 8.62 -14.22
N SER A 133 -0.72 8.20 -13.05
CA SER A 133 -0.10 7.09 -12.30
C SER A 133 -0.12 5.79 -13.08
N ALA A 134 -1.23 5.50 -13.76
CA ALA A 134 -1.34 4.31 -14.61
C ALA A 134 -0.35 4.37 -15.79
N VAL A 135 -0.16 5.54 -16.40
CA VAL A 135 0.85 5.74 -17.48
C VAL A 135 2.25 5.43 -16.95
N VAL A 136 2.64 5.98 -15.80
CA VAL A 136 3.96 5.76 -15.21
C VAL A 136 4.15 4.29 -14.82
N ALA A 137 3.15 3.68 -14.20
CA ALA A 137 3.19 2.27 -13.80
C ALA A 137 3.34 1.35 -15.02
N LEU A 138 2.57 1.58 -16.10
CA LEU A 138 2.67 0.79 -17.34
C LEU A 138 4.04 0.95 -18.00
N ALA A 139 4.60 2.17 -18.03
CA ALA A 139 5.94 2.40 -18.55
C ALA A 139 7.01 1.61 -17.76
N ASN A 140 6.84 1.49 -16.43
CA ASN A 140 7.73 0.68 -15.61
C ASN A 140 7.59 -0.83 -15.92
N LEU A 141 6.36 -1.34 -16.10
CA LEU A 141 6.13 -2.72 -16.52
C LEU A 141 6.82 -3.01 -17.88
N ASP A 142 6.69 -2.09 -18.84
CA ASP A 142 7.32 -2.23 -20.16
C ASP A 142 8.85 -2.24 -20.04
N TYR A 143 9.41 -1.39 -19.19
CA TYR A 143 10.85 -1.38 -18.92
C TYR A 143 11.33 -2.69 -18.31
N ILE A 144 10.66 -3.18 -17.27
CA ILE A 144 10.99 -4.47 -16.62
C ILE A 144 10.95 -5.60 -17.63
N LYS A 145 9.91 -5.64 -18.45
CA LYS A 145 9.73 -6.67 -19.49
C LYS A 145 10.85 -6.62 -20.55
N SER A 146 11.25 -5.41 -20.96
CA SER A 146 12.31 -5.24 -21.98
C SER A 146 13.70 -5.58 -21.49
N THR A 147 13.96 -5.37 -20.17
CA THR A 147 15.28 -5.56 -19.57
C THR A 147 15.43 -6.85 -18.79
N SER A 148 14.34 -7.56 -18.52
CA SER A 148 14.27 -8.68 -17.56
C SER A 148 14.84 -8.29 -16.17
N SER A 149 14.74 -7.00 -15.82
CA SER A 149 15.32 -6.41 -14.61
C SER A 149 14.22 -6.05 -13.62
N SER A 150 14.37 -6.50 -12.39
CA SER A 150 13.60 -6.04 -11.22
C SER A 150 14.55 -5.44 -10.18
N SER A 151 15.30 -4.42 -10.58
CA SER A 151 16.28 -3.76 -9.72
C SER A 151 15.62 -2.75 -8.75
N ARG A 152 16.41 -2.26 -7.78
CA ARG A 152 15.96 -1.13 -6.93
C ARG A 152 15.56 0.09 -7.76
N PHE A 153 16.19 0.31 -8.89
CA PHE A 153 15.87 1.41 -9.80
C PHE A 153 14.41 1.34 -10.28
N THR A 154 13.94 0.16 -10.70
CA THR A 154 12.55 -0.02 -11.15
C THR A 154 11.53 0.25 -10.04
N LYS A 155 11.85 -0.09 -8.79
CA LYS A 155 11.00 0.22 -7.62
C LYS A 155 10.92 1.72 -7.35
N LEU A 156 12.00 2.47 -7.58
CA LEU A 156 12.02 3.92 -7.39
C LEU A 156 11.28 4.69 -8.49
N THR A 157 11.12 4.08 -9.67
CA THR A 157 10.54 4.73 -10.85
C THR A 157 9.13 4.21 -11.20
N GLY A 158 8.60 3.30 -10.38
CA GLY A 158 7.30 2.67 -10.62
C GLY A 158 6.08 3.51 -10.24
N GLY A 159 6.30 4.65 -9.57
CA GLY A 159 5.24 5.54 -9.17
C GLY A 159 5.67 6.97 -8.96
#